data_951685d88210dc1d67535b41c98a08d0
#
_entry.id   951685d88210dc1d67535b41c98a08d0
#
_cell.length_a   1.000
_cell.length_b   1.000
_cell.length_c   1.000
_cell.angle_alpha   90.00
_cell.angle_beta   90.00
_cell.angle_gamma   90.00
#
_symmetry.space_group_name_H-M   'P 1'
#
loop_
_entity.id
_entity.type
_entity.pdbx_description
1 polymer ?
#
loop_
_entity_poly.entity_id
_entity_poly.type
_entity_poly.pdbx_seq_one_letter_code
_entity_poly.pdbx_strand_id
1 'polypeptide(L)'
;MNKSKNDLVVKDNALINASYYLSLTEQRLILLAIIQARAEKMTSSNEFKVQVSSYINAFGVERSTAYEALQKAVDTLINRRFSYYRIVNDQQEKVTTNWVQSVAYATNESYIKIKFTDDVMPLITQLEKHFTSYQLEQVKDLSSIYAIRLYELMMQWRSSGKTQQIPIDELRYKLGIEPDQYKQMVNFKTKVLDFAIDQINEHTDIKASYEQHKEGRSITGFTFTFKEKSKPKVKADEVSRDEATGDLFSIGGLSDAQLARITRNEQFKKDYGDMVSPNSLANTDAQEWTKEMVKRLKATPELFTKRDIKEYLS
;
A
#
# COMPACT_ATOMS: atom_id res chain seq x y z
N MET A 1 -11.04 12.01 -2.17
CA MET A 1 -9.87 11.41 -2.84
C MET A 1 -10.16 9.94 -3.06
N ASN A 2 -10.39 9.52 -4.29
CA ASN A 2 -10.55 8.11 -4.64
C ASN A 2 -9.24 7.39 -4.30
N LYS A 3 -9.26 6.49 -3.33
CA LYS A 3 -8.15 5.54 -3.11
C LYS A 3 -8.04 4.70 -4.37
N SER A 4 -7.03 4.99 -5.20
CA SER A 4 -6.78 4.19 -6.37
C SER A 4 -6.45 2.76 -5.91
N LYS A 5 -7.18 1.78 -6.44
CA LYS A 5 -6.90 0.35 -6.23
C LYS A 5 -5.50 -0.06 -6.74
N ASN A 6 -4.77 0.87 -7.35
CA ASN A 6 -3.55 0.62 -8.11
C ASN A 6 -2.24 0.78 -7.33
N ASP A 7 -2.25 1.28 -6.09
CA ASP A 7 -1.02 1.57 -5.36
C ASP A 7 -0.65 0.47 -4.34
N LEU A 8 -1.10 -0.76 -4.60
CA LEU A 8 -0.81 -1.91 -3.75
C LEU A 8 0.54 -2.53 -4.11
N VAL A 9 1.48 -2.45 -3.19
CA VAL A 9 2.74 -3.19 -3.25
C VAL A 9 2.49 -4.61 -2.73
N VAL A 10 2.95 -5.61 -3.48
CA VAL A 10 2.88 -7.02 -3.06
C VAL A 10 4.20 -7.70 -3.39
N LYS A 11 4.76 -8.39 -2.42
CA LYS A 11 6.03 -9.10 -2.52
C LYS A 11 5.90 -10.50 -1.91
N ASP A 12 6.56 -11.49 -2.51
CA ASP A 12 6.72 -12.78 -1.87
C ASP A 12 7.48 -12.64 -0.54
N ASN A 13 7.15 -13.48 0.43
CA ASN A 13 7.80 -13.46 1.73
C ASN A 13 9.30 -13.82 1.64
N ALA A 14 9.74 -14.58 0.62
CA ALA A 14 11.15 -14.80 0.35
C ALA A 14 11.87 -13.48 0.03
N LEU A 15 11.24 -12.58 -0.75
CA LEU A 15 11.77 -11.26 -1.05
C LEU A 15 11.74 -10.32 0.16
N ILE A 16 10.69 -10.38 0.98
CA ILE A 16 10.61 -9.62 2.24
C ILE A 16 11.74 -10.03 3.21
N ASN A 17 12.03 -11.34 3.31
CA ASN A 17 13.10 -11.87 4.16
C ASN A 17 14.49 -11.83 3.54
N ALA A 18 14.61 -11.41 2.27
CA ALA A 18 15.87 -11.32 1.54
C ALA A 18 16.81 -10.28 2.16
N SER A 19 18.11 -10.49 1.98
CA SER A 19 19.13 -9.48 2.31
C SER A 19 19.45 -8.64 1.09
N TYR A 20 19.30 -7.33 1.21
CA TYR A 20 19.71 -6.37 0.19
C TYR A 20 19.87 -4.97 0.78
N TYR A 21 20.70 -4.19 0.12
CA TYR A 21 20.83 -2.77 0.35
C TYR A 21 20.42 -2.02 -0.93
N LEU A 22 19.46 -1.11 -0.78
CA LEU A 22 19.05 -0.15 -1.79
C LEU A 22 19.07 1.24 -1.14
N SER A 23 19.52 2.27 -1.86
CA SER A 23 19.29 3.64 -1.44
C SER A 23 17.79 3.94 -1.39
N LEU A 24 17.39 4.98 -0.70
CA LEU A 24 15.97 5.34 -0.59
C LEU A 24 15.33 5.57 -1.98
N THR A 25 16.04 6.24 -2.89
CA THR A 25 15.57 6.47 -4.26
C THR A 25 15.42 5.17 -5.04
N GLU A 26 16.42 4.26 -4.96
CA GLU A 26 16.35 2.95 -5.60
C GLU A 26 15.18 2.12 -5.05
N GLN A 27 14.97 2.13 -3.73
CA GLN A 27 13.89 1.39 -3.09
C GLN A 27 12.52 1.92 -3.53
N ARG A 28 12.34 3.25 -3.54
CA ARG A 28 11.12 3.91 -4.03
C ARG A 28 10.86 3.61 -5.52
N LEU A 29 11.90 3.63 -6.34
CA LEU A 29 11.81 3.29 -7.75
C LEU A 29 11.39 1.83 -7.98
N ILE A 30 11.96 0.89 -7.24
CA ILE A 30 11.59 -0.53 -7.27
C ILE A 30 10.14 -0.72 -6.82
N LEU A 31 9.66 -0.02 -5.78
CA LEU A 31 8.26 -0.11 -5.34
C LEU A 31 7.28 0.31 -6.46
N LEU A 32 7.56 1.41 -7.15
CA LEU A 32 6.74 1.84 -8.29
C LEU A 32 6.79 0.84 -9.46
N ALA A 33 7.97 0.27 -9.75
CA ALA A 33 8.10 -0.75 -10.78
C ALA A 33 7.33 -2.03 -10.44
N ILE A 34 7.28 -2.45 -9.16
CA ILE A 34 6.47 -3.58 -8.69
C ILE A 34 4.97 -3.29 -8.89
N ILE A 35 4.50 -2.10 -8.56
CA ILE A 35 3.11 -1.70 -8.78
C ILE A 35 2.78 -1.75 -10.27
N GLN A 36 3.66 -1.24 -11.13
CA GLN A 36 3.49 -1.26 -12.57
C GLN A 36 3.45 -2.68 -13.13
N ALA A 37 4.36 -3.55 -12.70
CA ALA A 37 4.42 -4.96 -13.10
C ALA A 37 3.10 -5.70 -12.80
N ARG A 38 2.43 -5.36 -11.71
CA ARG A 38 1.13 -5.93 -11.35
C ARG A 38 -0.03 -5.34 -12.13
N ALA A 39 0.04 -4.05 -12.49
CA ALA A 39 -1.01 -3.37 -13.26
C ALA A 39 -1.06 -3.89 -14.72
N GLU A 40 0.08 -4.20 -15.31
CA GLU A 40 0.20 -4.60 -16.72
C GLU A 40 -0.13 -6.08 -16.98
N LYS A 41 -0.61 -6.84 -15.97
CA LYS A 41 -0.99 -8.25 -16.10
C LYS A 41 -0.09 -9.03 -17.04
N MET A 42 1.13 -9.36 -16.56
CA MET A 42 2.06 -10.29 -17.21
C MET A 42 2.19 -10.07 -18.74
N THR A 43 2.81 -8.98 -19.12
CA THR A 43 3.37 -8.88 -20.47
C THR A 43 4.54 -9.86 -20.58
N SER A 44 4.77 -10.41 -21.77
CA SER A 44 5.89 -11.31 -22.06
C SER A 44 7.27 -10.68 -21.88
N SER A 45 7.33 -9.38 -21.57
CA SER A 45 8.54 -8.63 -21.27
C SER A 45 8.61 -8.31 -19.78
N ASN A 46 9.75 -8.60 -19.15
CA ASN A 46 10.02 -8.21 -17.76
C ASN A 46 10.41 -6.72 -17.65
N GLU A 47 10.08 -5.90 -18.64
CA GLU A 47 10.43 -4.47 -18.74
C GLU A 47 9.22 -3.59 -18.41
N PHE A 48 9.40 -2.67 -17.47
CA PHE A 48 8.38 -1.76 -16.99
C PHE A 48 8.83 -0.31 -17.09
N LYS A 49 7.89 0.59 -17.40
CA LYS A 49 8.14 2.03 -17.52
C LYS A 49 7.61 2.75 -16.29
N VAL A 50 8.52 3.34 -15.52
CA VAL A 50 8.17 4.18 -14.38
C VAL A 50 8.24 5.65 -14.80
N GLN A 51 7.12 6.34 -14.82
CA GLN A 51 7.06 7.77 -15.14
C GLN A 51 7.71 8.59 -14.01
N VAL A 52 8.54 9.56 -14.36
CA VAL A 52 9.15 10.49 -13.39
C VAL A 52 8.07 11.27 -12.63
N SER A 53 6.97 11.64 -13.31
CA SER A 53 5.83 12.28 -12.66
C SER A 53 5.16 11.39 -11.61
N SER A 54 5.09 10.07 -11.83
CA SER A 54 4.58 9.14 -10.83
C SER A 54 5.46 9.11 -9.58
N TYR A 55 6.79 9.14 -9.75
CA TYR A 55 7.72 9.22 -8.63
C TYR A 55 7.57 10.53 -7.84
N ILE A 56 7.50 11.66 -8.54
CA ILE A 56 7.32 12.99 -7.92
C ILE A 56 6.00 13.02 -7.12
N ASN A 57 4.90 12.58 -7.73
CA ASN A 57 3.57 12.62 -7.11
C ASN A 57 3.45 11.65 -5.93
N ALA A 58 4.05 10.46 -6.04
CA ALA A 58 3.96 9.44 -5.00
C ALA A 58 4.74 9.84 -3.74
N PHE A 59 5.91 10.48 -3.90
CA PHE A 59 6.83 10.76 -2.79
C PHE A 59 6.99 12.24 -2.43
N GLY A 60 6.24 13.12 -3.08
CA GLY A 60 6.26 14.56 -2.78
C GLY A 60 7.64 15.22 -2.98
N VAL A 61 8.44 14.71 -3.95
CA VAL A 61 9.79 15.19 -4.20
C VAL A 61 9.76 16.35 -5.19
N GLU A 62 10.61 17.36 -4.98
CA GLU A 62 10.75 18.45 -5.94
C GLU A 62 11.28 17.95 -7.29
N ARG A 63 10.80 18.52 -8.39
CA ARG A 63 11.06 18.03 -9.74
C ARG A 63 12.54 18.00 -10.10
N SER A 64 13.29 19.08 -9.84
CA SER A 64 14.73 19.17 -10.13
C SER A 64 15.52 18.09 -9.38
N THR A 65 15.29 17.96 -8.08
CA THR A 65 15.88 16.95 -7.20
C THR A 65 15.52 15.53 -7.63
N ALA A 66 14.27 15.31 -8.08
CA ALA A 66 13.83 14.00 -8.54
C ALA A 66 14.61 13.51 -9.77
N TYR A 67 14.83 14.37 -10.75
CA TYR A 67 15.57 14.00 -11.97
C TYR A 67 17.02 13.59 -11.65
N GLU A 68 17.74 14.38 -10.87
CA GLU A 68 19.11 14.06 -10.46
C GLU A 68 19.20 12.77 -9.64
N ALA A 69 18.30 12.62 -8.66
CA ALA A 69 18.29 11.44 -7.80
C ALA A 69 17.94 10.16 -8.59
N LEU A 70 16.99 10.23 -9.53
CA LEU A 70 16.60 9.11 -10.37
C LEU A 70 17.70 8.75 -11.38
N GLN A 71 18.37 9.71 -11.98
CA GLN A 71 19.52 9.45 -12.85
C GLN A 71 20.62 8.70 -12.10
N LYS A 72 20.99 9.19 -10.90
CA LYS A 72 21.97 8.51 -10.05
C LYS A 72 21.51 7.11 -9.64
N ALA A 73 20.21 6.92 -9.35
CA ALA A 73 19.66 5.61 -9.02
C ALA A 73 19.78 4.63 -10.19
N VAL A 74 19.55 5.08 -11.43
CA VAL A 74 19.74 4.26 -12.64
C VAL A 74 21.19 3.76 -12.74
N ASP A 75 22.18 4.63 -12.52
CA ASP A 75 23.61 4.28 -12.62
C ASP A 75 24.04 3.24 -11.56
N THR A 76 23.39 3.24 -10.41
CA THR A 76 23.76 2.36 -9.29
C THR A 76 22.92 1.10 -9.18
N LEU A 77 21.64 1.13 -9.60
CA LEU A 77 20.69 0.03 -9.45
C LEU A 77 21.11 -1.25 -10.18
N ILE A 78 21.78 -1.11 -11.34
CA ILE A 78 22.28 -2.26 -12.13
C ILE A 78 23.25 -3.15 -11.34
N ASN A 79 23.93 -2.61 -10.35
CA ASN A 79 24.88 -3.32 -9.51
C ASN A 79 24.27 -3.80 -8.19
N ARG A 80 22.98 -3.56 -7.95
CA ARG A 80 22.33 -3.96 -6.71
C ARG A 80 21.95 -5.43 -6.75
N ARG A 81 22.44 -6.16 -5.75
CA ARG A 81 22.15 -7.58 -5.54
C ARG A 81 21.23 -7.76 -4.35
N PHE A 82 20.53 -8.90 -4.34
CA PHE A 82 19.87 -9.41 -3.15
C PHE A 82 20.12 -10.91 -3.01
N SER A 83 20.03 -11.40 -1.79
CA SER A 83 20.15 -12.83 -1.48
C SER A 83 18.89 -13.28 -0.75
N TYR A 84 18.36 -14.41 -1.17
CA TYR A 84 17.20 -15.04 -0.55
C TYR A 84 17.38 -16.55 -0.48
N TYR A 85 16.51 -17.22 0.27
CA TYR A 85 16.51 -18.67 0.37
C TYR A 85 15.27 -19.23 -0.31
N ARG A 86 15.43 -20.32 -1.04
CA ARG A 86 14.33 -21.10 -1.63
C ARG A 86 14.52 -22.59 -1.31
N ILE A 87 13.44 -23.36 -1.38
CA ILE A 87 13.47 -24.82 -1.24
C ILE A 87 13.35 -25.43 -2.64
N VAL A 88 14.29 -26.27 -3.00
CA VAL A 88 14.30 -27.04 -4.25
C VAL A 88 14.63 -28.49 -3.90
N ASN A 89 13.74 -29.44 -4.21
CA ASN A 89 13.89 -30.86 -3.89
C ASN A 89 14.21 -31.11 -2.40
N ASP A 90 13.46 -30.45 -1.50
CA ASP A 90 13.64 -30.50 -0.04
C ASP A 90 15.01 -29.98 0.47
N GLN A 91 15.79 -29.33 -0.39
CA GLN A 91 17.04 -28.70 -0.02
C GLN A 91 16.91 -27.19 -0.03
N GLN A 92 17.49 -26.55 0.99
CA GLN A 92 17.55 -25.09 1.05
C GLN A 92 18.71 -24.57 0.22
N GLU A 93 18.41 -23.74 -0.77
CA GLU A 93 19.38 -23.04 -1.60
C GLU A 93 19.42 -21.56 -1.24
N LYS A 94 20.63 -21.01 -1.09
CA LYS A 94 20.84 -19.56 -1.05
C LYS A 94 21.06 -19.04 -2.47
N VAL A 95 20.14 -18.25 -2.96
CA VAL A 95 20.24 -17.58 -4.26
C VAL A 95 20.75 -16.16 -4.07
N THR A 96 21.72 -15.76 -4.89
CA THR A 96 22.15 -14.35 -4.98
C THR A 96 22.04 -13.90 -6.42
N THR A 97 21.28 -12.87 -6.67
CA THR A 97 21.00 -12.35 -8.00
C THR A 97 20.94 -10.81 -7.99
N ASN A 98 20.93 -10.20 -9.16
CA ASN A 98 20.70 -8.77 -9.31
C ASN A 98 19.19 -8.48 -9.31
N TRP A 99 18.81 -7.27 -8.91
CA TRP A 99 17.44 -6.80 -9.02
C TRP A 99 16.98 -6.66 -10.48
N VAL A 100 17.87 -6.15 -11.31
CA VAL A 100 17.54 -5.78 -12.69
C VAL A 100 18.55 -6.36 -13.68
N GLN A 101 18.07 -6.71 -14.87
CA GLN A 101 18.89 -7.05 -16.03
C GLN A 101 19.41 -5.80 -16.74
N SER A 102 18.55 -4.76 -16.82
CA SER A 102 18.89 -3.49 -17.40
C SER A 102 18.04 -2.39 -16.78
N VAL A 103 18.61 -1.19 -16.76
CA VAL A 103 17.92 0.05 -16.42
C VAL A 103 18.28 1.08 -17.46
N ALA A 104 17.31 1.84 -17.95
CA ALA A 104 17.56 2.92 -18.90
C ALA A 104 16.79 4.16 -18.50
N TYR A 105 17.45 5.31 -18.60
CA TYR A 105 16.85 6.61 -18.46
C TYR A 105 16.67 7.25 -19.83
N ALA A 106 15.43 7.52 -20.21
CA ALA A 106 15.13 8.17 -21.48
C ALA A 106 15.20 9.70 -21.31
N THR A 107 16.27 10.30 -21.79
CA THR A 107 16.58 11.73 -21.55
C THR A 107 15.50 12.67 -22.12
N ASN A 108 14.90 12.32 -23.25
CA ASN A 108 13.85 13.11 -23.91
C ASN A 108 12.43 12.67 -23.51
N GLU A 109 12.30 11.59 -22.77
CA GLU A 109 11.04 11.03 -22.34
C GLU A 109 11.07 10.87 -20.82
N SER A 110 10.19 11.51 -20.11
CA SER A 110 10.18 11.58 -18.64
C SER A 110 9.84 10.23 -17.97
N TYR A 111 10.55 9.14 -18.33
CA TYR A 111 10.41 7.82 -17.72
C TYR A 111 11.74 7.07 -17.57
N ILE A 112 11.73 6.11 -16.65
CA ILE A 112 12.79 5.12 -16.47
C ILE A 112 12.25 3.76 -16.91
N LYS A 113 13.02 3.03 -17.71
CA LYS A 113 12.76 1.62 -18.02
C LYS A 113 13.52 0.74 -17.06
N ILE A 114 12.84 -0.20 -16.44
CA ILE A 114 13.42 -1.21 -15.56
C ILE A 114 13.07 -2.58 -16.13
N LYS A 115 14.07 -3.38 -16.39
CA LYS A 115 13.90 -4.79 -16.73
C LYS A 115 14.36 -5.65 -15.57
N PHE A 116 13.41 -6.27 -14.87
CA PHE A 116 13.72 -7.17 -13.76
C PHE A 116 14.41 -8.45 -14.26
N THR A 117 15.20 -9.07 -13.37
CA THR A 117 15.73 -10.42 -13.63
C THR A 117 14.60 -11.45 -13.54
N ASP A 118 14.84 -12.62 -14.15
CA ASP A 118 13.89 -13.73 -14.11
C ASP A 118 13.69 -14.28 -12.70
N ASP A 119 14.67 -14.11 -11.80
CA ASP A 119 14.54 -14.44 -10.37
C ASP A 119 13.61 -13.50 -9.62
N VAL A 120 13.55 -12.22 -10.00
CA VAL A 120 12.68 -11.21 -9.32
C VAL A 120 11.22 -11.40 -9.73
N MET A 121 10.95 -11.68 -11.00
CA MET A 121 9.58 -11.70 -11.54
C MET A 121 8.64 -12.62 -10.77
N PRO A 122 8.95 -13.87 -10.43
CA PRO A 122 8.08 -14.72 -9.64
C PRO A 122 7.78 -14.13 -8.25
N LEU A 123 8.77 -13.44 -7.65
CA LEU A 123 8.68 -12.87 -6.31
C LEU A 123 7.80 -11.61 -6.21
N ILE A 124 7.36 -11.07 -7.36
CA ILE A 124 6.51 -9.87 -7.42
C ILE A 124 5.20 -10.05 -8.21
N THR A 125 5.07 -11.12 -9.01
CA THR A 125 3.90 -11.34 -9.88
C THR A 125 3.16 -12.65 -9.63
N GLN A 126 3.84 -13.75 -9.32
CA GLN A 126 3.25 -15.08 -9.15
C GLN A 126 2.94 -15.39 -7.68
N LEU A 127 2.07 -14.58 -7.08
CA LEU A 127 1.84 -14.56 -5.64
C LEU A 127 0.49 -15.22 -5.31
N GLU A 128 0.50 -16.55 -5.17
CA GLU A 128 -0.67 -17.32 -4.75
C GLU A 128 -0.71 -17.54 -3.22
N LYS A 129 0.44 -17.78 -2.60
CA LYS A 129 0.60 -18.06 -1.17
C LYS A 129 1.86 -17.35 -0.64
N HIS A 130 1.91 -17.14 0.67
CA HIS A 130 3.11 -16.62 1.35
C HIS A 130 3.61 -15.25 0.84
N PHE A 131 2.70 -14.32 0.64
CA PHE A 131 3.03 -12.95 0.23
C PHE A 131 2.63 -11.92 1.30
N THR A 132 3.28 -10.77 1.22
CA THR A 132 2.98 -9.59 2.03
C THR A 132 2.49 -8.46 1.13
N SER A 133 1.43 -7.78 1.54
CA SER A 133 0.87 -6.66 0.79
C SER A 133 0.62 -5.44 1.68
N TYR A 134 0.84 -4.25 1.13
CA TYR A 134 0.59 -2.97 1.79
C TYR A 134 0.40 -1.86 0.76
N GLN A 135 -0.28 -0.78 1.14
CA GLN A 135 -0.44 0.39 0.27
C GLN A 135 0.86 1.20 0.25
N LEU A 136 1.27 1.69 -0.93
CA LEU A 136 2.45 2.55 -1.09
C LEU A 136 2.39 3.78 -0.16
N GLU A 137 1.19 4.29 0.08
CA GLU A 137 0.94 5.40 0.99
C GLU A 137 1.53 5.18 2.39
N GLN A 138 1.62 3.93 2.85
CA GLN A 138 2.12 3.61 4.18
C GLN A 138 3.64 3.76 4.32
N VAL A 139 4.37 3.75 3.21
CA VAL A 139 5.84 3.83 3.22
C VAL A 139 6.38 5.07 2.49
N LYS A 140 5.52 5.86 1.84
CA LYS A 140 5.91 6.99 1.00
C LYS A 140 6.68 8.07 1.78
N ASP A 141 6.28 8.33 3.03
CA ASP A 141 6.85 9.38 3.88
C ASP A 141 8.00 8.88 4.77
N LEU A 142 8.32 7.57 4.70
CA LEU A 142 9.49 7.02 5.37
C LEU A 142 10.78 7.48 4.66
N SER A 143 11.70 8.08 5.41
CA SER A 143 12.99 8.53 4.91
C SER A 143 14.13 7.54 5.18
N SER A 144 13.91 6.57 6.06
CA SER A 144 14.87 5.51 6.37
C SER A 144 14.61 4.24 5.56
N ILE A 145 15.63 3.74 4.88
CA ILE A 145 15.56 2.43 4.22
C ILE A 145 15.26 1.31 5.22
N TYR A 146 15.76 1.42 6.45
CA TYR A 146 15.52 0.46 7.51
C TYR A 146 14.08 0.52 8.02
N ALA A 147 13.47 1.71 8.04
CA ALA A 147 12.06 1.86 8.41
C ALA A 147 11.14 1.15 7.41
N ILE A 148 11.39 1.30 6.09
CA ILE A 148 10.64 0.60 5.06
C ILE A 148 10.80 -0.92 5.22
N ARG A 149 12.04 -1.39 5.39
CA ARG A 149 12.33 -2.83 5.57
C ARG A 149 11.69 -3.41 6.82
N LEU A 150 11.78 -2.69 7.94
CA LEU A 150 11.17 -3.12 9.20
C LEU A 150 9.65 -3.14 9.14
N TYR A 151 9.04 -2.14 8.49
CA TYR A 151 7.61 -2.13 8.23
C TYR A 151 7.19 -3.36 7.40
N GLU A 152 7.89 -3.67 6.32
CA GLU A 152 7.64 -4.86 5.49
C GLU A 152 7.74 -6.17 6.31
N LEU A 153 8.77 -6.32 7.14
CA LEU A 153 8.93 -7.49 8.02
C LEU A 153 7.76 -7.63 9.01
N MET A 154 7.26 -6.53 9.57
CA MET A 154 6.09 -6.55 10.44
C MET A 154 4.82 -6.91 9.68
N MET A 155 4.66 -6.44 8.44
CA MET A 155 3.45 -6.71 7.65
C MET A 155 3.23 -8.19 7.32
N GLN A 156 4.26 -9.02 7.33
CA GLN A 156 4.09 -10.49 7.27
C GLN A 156 3.24 -11.04 8.42
N TRP A 157 3.28 -10.37 9.56
CA TRP A 157 2.63 -10.76 10.81
C TRP A 157 1.39 -9.90 11.11
N ARG A 158 0.81 -9.27 10.08
CA ARG A 158 -0.32 -8.32 10.25
C ARG A 158 -1.48 -8.93 11.01
N SER A 159 -1.79 -10.19 10.76
CA SER A 159 -2.90 -10.89 11.42
C SER A 159 -2.66 -11.16 12.91
N SER A 160 -1.41 -11.35 13.32
CA SER A 160 -1.03 -11.60 14.72
C SER A 160 -0.67 -10.33 15.50
N GLY A 161 -0.28 -9.26 14.79
CA GLY A 161 0.20 -8.01 15.41
C GLY A 161 1.53 -8.15 16.15
N LYS A 162 2.22 -9.29 15.99
CA LYS A 162 3.48 -9.59 16.67
C LYS A 162 4.33 -10.53 15.83
N THR A 163 5.64 -10.21 15.67
CA THR A 163 6.59 -11.12 15.03
C THR A 163 7.00 -12.23 15.99
N GLN A 164 7.56 -13.31 15.46
CA GLN A 164 8.39 -14.19 16.28
C GLN A 164 9.64 -13.46 16.75
N GLN A 165 10.36 -14.04 17.70
CA GLN A 165 11.69 -13.56 18.05
C GLN A 165 12.61 -13.73 16.83
N ILE A 166 13.17 -12.62 16.36
CA ILE A 166 14.11 -12.59 15.25
C ILE A 166 15.52 -12.51 15.86
N PRO A 167 16.38 -13.53 15.64
CA PRO A 167 17.77 -13.47 16.06
C PRO A 167 18.48 -12.25 15.50
N ILE A 168 19.43 -11.69 16.25
CA ILE A 168 20.08 -10.44 15.87
C ILE A 168 20.78 -10.51 14.51
N ASP A 169 21.48 -11.60 14.23
CA ASP A 169 22.19 -11.77 12.96
C ASP A 169 21.22 -11.92 11.80
N GLU A 170 20.08 -12.59 12.02
CA GLU A 170 19.00 -12.69 11.06
C GLU A 170 18.33 -11.33 10.79
N LEU A 171 18.08 -10.53 11.84
CA LEU A 171 17.51 -9.19 11.69
C LEU A 171 18.45 -8.28 10.90
N ARG A 172 19.75 -8.30 11.21
CA ARG A 172 20.77 -7.55 10.47
C ARG A 172 20.78 -7.97 8.98
N TYR A 173 20.75 -9.28 8.73
CA TYR A 173 20.68 -9.83 7.37
C TYR A 173 19.44 -9.32 6.62
N LYS A 174 18.25 -9.43 7.22
CA LYS A 174 16.99 -8.99 6.63
C LYS A 174 16.92 -7.47 6.41
N LEU A 175 17.60 -6.69 7.23
CA LEU A 175 17.69 -5.23 7.05
C LEU A 175 18.79 -4.82 6.05
N GLY A 176 19.58 -5.77 5.51
CA GLY A 176 20.65 -5.49 4.57
C GLY A 176 21.84 -4.75 5.20
N ILE A 177 22.11 -5.00 6.48
CA ILE A 177 23.20 -4.36 7.23
C ILE A 177 24.46 -5.19 7.07
N GLU A 178 25.50 -4.58 6.52
CA GLU A 178 26.80 -5.23 6.33
C GLU A 178 27.49 -5.53 7.69
N PRO A 179 28.36 -6.55 7.77
CA PRO A 179 28.98 -6.97 9.04
C PRO A 179 29.79 -5.89 9.74
N ASP A 180 30.32 -4.90 9.00
CA ASP A 180 31.11 -3.79 9.51
C ASP A 180 30.29 -2.57 9.93
N GLN A 181 29.01 -2.51 9.57
CA GLN A 181 28.10 -1.42 9.91
C GLN A 181 27.48 -1.64 11.30
N TYR A 182 27.28 -0.58 12.06
CA TYR A 182 26.58 -0.58 13.37
C TYR A 182 27.04 -1.74 14.30
N LYS A 183 28.34 -2.00 14.41
CA LYS A 183 28.91 -3.08 15.24
C LYS A 183 28.53 -2.95 16.72
N GLN A 184 28.48 -1.70 17.22
CA GLN A 184 28.05 -1.46 18.58
C GLN A 184 26.53 -1.54 18.68
N MET A 185 26.03 -2.33 19.64
CA MET A 185 24.60 -2.53 19.86
C MET A 185 23.85 -1.20 20.12
N VAL A 186 24.46 -0.26 20.81
CA VAL A 186 23.87 1.07 21.04
C VAL A 186 23.62 1.76 19.70
N ASN A 187 24.59 1.79 18.79
CA ASN A 187 24.44 2.39 17.47
C ASN A 187 23.39 1.65 16.61
N PHE A 188 23.34 0.33 16.67
CA PHE A 188 22.34 -0.46 15.97
C PHE A 188 20.94 -0.11 16.49
N LYS A 189 20.74 -0.02 17.80
CA LYS A 189 19.46 0.36 18.37
C LYS A 189 19.08 1.79 17.99
N THR A 190 19.91 2.77 18.31
CA THR A 190 19.52 4.20 18.17
C THR A 190 19.41 4.65 16.72
N LYS A 191 20.33 4.21 15.84
CA LYS A 191 20.40 4.67 14.44
C LYS A 191 19.57 3.82 13.48
N VAL A 192 19.25 2.58 13.85
CA VAL A 192 18.47 1.68 12.98
C VAL A 192 17.10 1.43 13.59
N LEU A 193 17.00 0.79 14.76
CA LEU A 193 15.72 0.34 15.29
C LEU A 193 14.87 1.47 15.84
N ASP A 194 15.40 2.30 16.75
CA ASP A 194 14.63 3.39 17.38
C ASP A 194 14.16 4.39 16.32
N PHE A 195 15.09 4.82 15.44
CA PHE A 195 14.76 5.73 14.35
C PHE A 195 13.73 5.14 13.37
N ALA A 196 13.84 3.85 13.04
CA ALA A 196 12.85 3.19 12.19
C ALA A 196 11.48 3.10 12.86
N ILE A 197 11.41 2.74 14.13
CA ILE A 197 10.17 2.65 14.90
C ILE A 197 9.51 4.03 15.04
N ASP A 198 10.28 5.08 15.29
CA ASP A 198 9.75 6.44 15.37
C ASP A 198 9.09 6.86 14.04
N GLN A 199 9.78 6.65 12.91
CA GLN A 199 9.21 6.93 11.59
C GLN A 199 7.96 6.10 11.29
N ILE A 200 7.97 4.80 11.59
CA ILE A 200 6.81 3.93 11.42
C ILE A 200 5.64 4.43 12.26
N ASN A 201 5.91 4.81 13.50
CA ASN A 201 4.91 5.33 14.41
C ASN A 201 4.34 6.69 13.98
N GLU A 202 5.11 7.51 13.30
CA GLU A 202 4.67 8.81 12.82
C GLU A 202 3.90 8.69 11.49
N HIS A 203 4.46 7.98 10.52
CA HIS A 203 4.07 8.08 9.11
C HIS A 203 3.25 6.90 8.56
N THR A 204 3.09 5.79 9.31
CA THR A 204 2.35 4.61 8.80
C THR A 204 1.00 4.39 9.48
N ASP A 205 0.27 3.37 9.04
CA ASP A 205 -1.02 2.95 9.61
C ASP A 205 -0.91 2.16 10.92
N ILE A 206 0.30 1.86 11.39
CA ILE A 206 0.51 1.08 12.61
C ILE A 206 1.24 1.87 13.70
N LYS A 207 1.04 1.44 14.95
CA LYS A 207 1.87 1.82 16.08
C LYS A 207 2.65 0.60 16.54
N ALA A 208 3.98 0.70 16.46
CA ALA A 208 4.92 -0.39 16.74
C ALA A 208 5.82 -0.11 17.94
N SER A 209 6.30 -1.17 18.53
CA SER A 209 7.35 -1.18 19.55
C SER A 209 8.14 -2.47 19.44
N TYR A 210 9.28 -2.55 20.11
CA TYR A 210 10.06 -3.80 20.15
C TYR A 210 10.50 -4.13 21.56
N GLU A 211 10.70 -5.43 21.78
CA GLU A 211 11.29 -6.03 22.97
C GLU A 211 12.60 -6.70 22.60
N GLN A 212 13.65 -6.48 23.40
CA GLN A 212 14.94 -7.15 23.22
C GLN A 212 15.01 -8.40 24.08
N HIS A 213 15.52 -9.49 23.52
CA HIS A 213 15.79 -10.73 24.21
C HIS A 213 17.29 -10.83 24.55
N LYS A 214 17.61 -11.38 25.73
CA LYS A 214 18.97 -11.47 26.22
C LYS A 214 19.27 -12.87 26.71
N GLU A 215 20.53 -13.28 26.55
CA GLU A 215 21.11 -14.40 27.22
C GLU A 215 22.33 -13.90 27.99
N GLY A 216 22.25 -13.92 29.32
CA GLY A 216 23.19 -13.22 30.18
C GLY A 216 23.25 -11.71 29.88
N ARG A 217 24.44 -11.22 29.46
CA ARG A 217 24.65 -9.79 29.11
C ARG A 217 24.47 -9.50 27.61
N SER A 218 24.38 -10.54 26.78
CA SER A 218 24.32 -10.41 25.34
C SER A 218 22.86 -10.31 24.85
N ILE A 219 22.57 -9.40 23.92
CA ILE A 219 21.28 -9.34 23.23
C ILE A 219 21.30 -10.40 22.12
N THR A 220 20.33 -11.32 22.14
CA THR A 220 20.22 -12.44 21.20
C THR A 220 19.20 -12.20 20.08
N GLY A 221 18.25 -11.27 20.28
CA GLY A 221 17.25 -10.99 19.26
C GLY A 221 16.21 -9.96 19.70
N PHE A 222 15.24 -9.75 18.82
CA PHE A 222 14.17 -8.78 19.00
C PHE A 222 12.82 -9.37 18.59
N THR A 223 11.76 -8.96 19.28
CA THR A 223 10.36 -9.20 18.90
C THR A 223 9.69 -7.87 18.70
N PHE A 224 9.01 -7.70 17.58
CA PHE A 224 8.24 -6.48 17.27
C PHE A 224 6.77 -6.73 17.53
N THR A 225 6.13 -5.82 18.25
CA THR A 225 4.69 -5.82 18.51
C THR A 225 4.08 -4.56 17.89
N PHE A 226 2.97 -4.69 17.20
CA PHE A 226 2.34 -3.57 16.53
C PHE A 226 0.83 -3.74 16.47
N LYS A 227 0.12 -2.63 16.33
CA LYS A 227 -1.33 -2.59 16.14
C LYS A 227 -1.69 -1.52 15.14
N GLU A 228 -2.76 -1.72 14.43
CA GLU A 228 -3.29 -0.67 13.54
C GLU A 228 -3.69 0.55 14.38
N LYS A 229 -3.33 1.73 13.89
CA LYS A 229 -3.82 2.98 14.45
C LYS A 229 -5.33 3.01 14.23
N SER A 230 -6.11 3.28 15.27
CA SER A 230 -7.51 3.58 15.08
C SER A 230 -7.59 4.73 14.08
N LYS A 231 -8.30 4.51 12.95
CA LYS A 231 -8.69 5.65 12.12
C LYS A 231 -9.29 6.68 13.09
N PRO A 232 -8.90 7.97 13.01
CA PRO A 232 -9.56 8.95 13.82
C PRO A 232 -11.06 8.69 13.62
N LYS A 233 -11.77 8.30 14.70
CA LYS A 233 -13.20 8.44 14.71
C LYS A 233 -13.35 9.92 14.39
N VAL A 234 -13.85 10.26 13.22
CA VAL A 234 -14.44 11.56 13.04
C VAL A 234 -15.38 11.65 14.23
N LYS A 235 -14.96 12.37 15.28
CA LYS A 235 -15.89 12.77 16.32
C LYS A 235 -16.97 13.41 15.49
N ALA A 236 -18.18 12.89 15.56
CA ALA A 236 -19.34 13.68 15.28
C ALA A 236 -19.23 14.81 16.33
N ASP A 237 -18.44 15.82 15.99
CA ASP A 237 -18.52 17.08 16.68
C ASP A 237 -19.98 17.46 16.52
N GLU A 238 -20.62 17.73 17.64
CA GLU A 238 -21.88 18.45 17.67
C GLU A 238 -21.71 19.62 16.71
N VAL A 239 -22.21 19.40 15.49
CA VAL A 239 -22.23 20.45 14.46
C VAL A 239 -23.13 21.49 15.04
N SER A 240 -22.53 22.52 15.64
CA SER A 240 -23.17 23.82 15.73
C SER A 240 -23.64 24.13 14.29
N ARG A 241 -24.94 24.27 14.15
CA ARG A 241 -25.61 24.60 12.90
C ARG A 241 -25.06 25.94 12.39
N ASP A 242 -24.07 25.89 11.52
CA ASP A 242 -23.77 26.97 10.60
C ASP A 242 -24.44 26.64 9.26
N GLU A 243 -25.50 27.35 8.99
CA GLU A 243 -26.34 27.31 7.77
C GLU A 243 -25.62 27.92 6.57
N ALA A 244 -24.40 27.54 6.26
CA ALA A 244 -23.77 28.06 5.03
C ALA A 244 -22.58 27.25 4.52
N THR A 245 -22.78 25.95 4.21
CA THR A 245 -21.98 25.25 3.20
C THR A 245 -22.78 24.05 2.70
N GLY A 246 -23.60 24.30 1.68
CA GLY A 246 -24.32 23.26 0.95
C GLY A 246 -23.29 22.35 0.26
N ASP A 247 -23.17 21.12 0.76
CA ASP A 247 -22.49 20.05 0.03
C ASP A 247 -23.21 19.85 -1.31
N LEU A 248 -22.53 20.12 -2.41
CA LEU A 248 -23.07 20.17 -3.78
C LEU A 248 -23.69 18.85 -4.27
N PHE A 249 -23.69 17.81 -3.42
CA PHE A 249 -24.18 16.47 -3.76
C PHE A 249 -25.16 15.85 -2.74
N SER A 250 -25.64 16.61 -1.75
CA SER A 250 -26.65 16.11 -0.81
C SER A 250 -28.07 16.51 -1.27
N ILE A 251 -28.87 15.54 -1.66
CA ILE A 251 -30.30 15.74 -1.95
C ILE A 251 -31.02 15.99 -0.63
N GLY A 252 -31.41 17.22 -0.35
CA GLY A 252 -32.18 17.56 0.87
C GLY A 252 -31.51 17.23 2.19
N GLY A 253 -30.15 17.13 2.24
CA GLY A 253 -29.41 16.80 3.44
C GLY A 253 -29.41 15.31 3.82
N LEU A 254 -29.75 14.40 2.92
CA LEU A 254 -29.84 12.96 3.15
C LEU A 254 -28.50 12.28 2.88
N SER A 255 -28.06 11.41 3.81
CA SER A 255 -26.88 10.56 3.65
C SER A 255 -27.13 9.37 2.69
N ASP A 256 -26.06 8.76 2.16
CA ASP A 256 -26.15 7.56 1.30
C ASP A 256 -26.89 6.41 1.96
N ALA A 257 -26.76 6.24 3.27
CA ALA A 257 -27.48 5.25 4.04
C ALA A 257 -28.99 5.54 4.08
N GLN A 258 -29.38 6.82 4.19
CA GLN A 258 -30.77 7.25 4.16
C GLN A 258 -31.35 7.10 2.75
N LEU A 259 -30.61 7.46 1.71
CA LEU A 259 -31.02 7.24 0.32
C LEU A 259 -31.22 5.74 0.01
N ALA A 260 -30.31 4.88 0.48
CA ALA A 260 -30.48 3.43 0.34
C ALA A 260 -31.70 2.88 1.12
N ARG A 261 -32.05 3.48 2.26
CA ARG A 261 -33.26 3.11 3.01
C ARG A 261 -34.52 3.54 2.26
N ILE A 262 -34.55 4.75 1.71
CA ILE A 262 -35.63 5.26 0.87
C ILE A 262 -35.90 4.33 -0.32
N THR A 263 -34.86 3.95 -1.05
CA THR A 263 -35.02 3.11 -2.25
C THR A 263 -35.48 1.67 -1.94
N ARG A 264 -35.37 1.20 -0.70
CA ARG A 264 -35.89 -0.09 -0.22
C ARG A 264 -37.32 -0.02 0.27
N ASN A 265 -37.86 1.18 0.49
CA ASN A 265 -39.23 1.37 0.94
C ASN A 265 -40.21 0.84 -0.12
N GLU A 266 -41.21 0.07 0.29
CA GLU A 266 -42.19 -0.56 -0.61
C GLU A 266 -43.03 0.46 -1.39
N GLN A 267 -43.34 1.60 -0.75
CA GLN A 267 -44.08 2.68 -1.44
C GLN A 267 -43.21 3.36 -2.49
N PHE A 268 -41.89 3.55 -2.21
CA PHE A 268 -40.95 4.09 -3.19
C PHE A 268 -40.84 3.16 -4.41
N LYS A 269 -40.76 1.84 -4.19
CA LYS A 269 -40.72 0.86 -5.30
C LYS A 269 -42.00 0.92 -6.14
N LYS A 270 -43.19 1.09 -5.53
CA LYS A 270 -44.44 1.23 -6.24
C LYS A 270 -44.48 2.54 -7.05
N ASP A 271 -43.98 3.64 -6.48
CA ASP A 271 -44.06 4.93 -7.11
C ASP A 271 -43.07 5.08 -8.28
N TYR A 272 -41.89 4.38 -8.23
CA TYR A 272 -40.80 4.56 -9.17
C TYR A 272 -40.28 3.26 -9.82
N GLY A 273 -40.99 2.15 -9.66
CA GLY A 273 -40.62 0.84 -10.24
C GLY A 273 -40.52 0.88 -11.77
N ASP A 274 -41.38 1.64 -12.41
CA ASP A 274 -41.40 1.76 -13.87
C ASP A 274 -40.18 2.51 -14.45
N MET A 275 -39.37 3.15 -13.61
CA MET A 275 -38.15 3.82 -14.04
C MET A 275 -37.01 2.85 -14.40
N VAL A 276 -37.13 1.58 -14.02
CA VAL A 276 -36.14 0.54 -14.32
C VAL A 276 -36.72 -0.40 -15.36
N SER A 277 -35.99 -0.60 -16.46
CA SER A 277 -36.41 -1.52 -17.55
C SER A 277 -36.69 -2.93 -17.01
N PRO A 278 -37.74 -3.62 -17.45
CA PRO A 278 -38.07 -4.98 -17.05
C PRO A 278 -36.93 -6.00 -17.22
N ASN A 279 -36.05 -5.76 -18.19
CA ASN A 279 -34.90 -6.64 -18.51
C ASN A 279 -33.61 -6.24 -17.78
N SER A 280 -33.66 -5.27 -16.86
CA SER A 280 -32.50 -4.84 -16.09
C SER A 280 -32.24 -5.73 -14.88
N LEU A 281 -30.97 -6.02 -14.55
CA LEU A 281 -30.57 -6.70 -13.31
C LEU A 281 -31.14 -6.00 -12.06
N ALA A 282 -31.32 -4.68 -12.10
CA ALA A 282 -31.95 -3.92 -11.02
C ALA A 282 -33.42 -4.27 -10.79
N ASN A 283 -34.10 -4.94 -11.74
CA ASN A 283 -35.48 -5.39 -11.57
C ASN A 283 -35.58 -6.80 -10.92
N THR A 284 -34.49 -7.56 -10.92
CA THR A 284 -34.45 -8.93 -10.38
C THR A 284 -33.65 -9.05 -9.09
N ASP A 285 -32.76 -8.08 -8.79
CA ASP A 285 -31.90 -8.10 -7.60
C ASP A 285 -32.11 -6.82 -6.75
N ALA A 286 -32.44 -7.03 -5.48
CA ALA A 286 -32.72 -5.93 -4.54
C ALA A 286 -31.50 -5.05 -4.22
N GLN A 287 -30.28 -5.58 -4.34
CA GLN A 287 -29.06 -4.81 -4.14
C GLN A 287 -28.76 -3.95 -5.37
N GLU A 288 -28.91 -4.50 -6.56
CA GLU A 288 -28.74 -3.77 -7.82
C GLU A 288 -29.82 -2.72 -7.99
N TRP A 289 -31.07 -2.99 -7.60
CA TRP A 289 -32.15 -2.00 -7.49
C TRP A 289 -31.72 -0.81 -6.62
N THR A 290 -31.24 -1.10 -5.40
CA THR A 290 -30.85 -0.06 -4.45
C THR A 290 -29.72 0.80 -5.01
N LYS A 291 -28.70 0.21 -5.62
CA LYS A 291 -27.56 0.93 -6.25
C LYS A 291 -28.01 1.84 -7.41
N GLU A 292 -28.83 1.29 -8.30
CA GLU A 292 -29.30 2.02 -9.48
C GLU A 292 -30.21 3.19 -9.08
N MET A 293 -31.13 2.99 -8.14
CA MET A 293 -32.05 4.05 -7.71
C MET A 293 -31.37 5.12 -6.88
N VAL A 294 -30.39 4.80 -6.03
CA VAL A 294 -29.54 5.80 -5.33
C VAL A 294 -28.74 6.62 -6.33
N LYS A 295 -28.20 5.98 -7.37
CA LYS A 295 -27.47 6.68 -8.44
C LYS A 295 -28.37 7.66 -9.18
N ARG A 296 -29.60 7.26 -9.53
CA ARG A 296 -30.59 8.13 -10.22
C ARG A 296 -31.08 9.24 -9.33
N LEU A 297 -31.37 8.98 -8.06
CA LEU A 297 -31.72 10.01 -7.09
C LEU A 297 -30.66 11.10 -7.02
N LYS A 298 -29.38 10.74 -7.06
CA LYS A 298 -28.25 11.69 -7.04
C LYS A 298 -28.08 12.43 -8.37
N ALA A 299 -28.30 11.75 -9.49
CA ALA A 299 -28.08 12.32 -10.82
C ALA A 299 -29.21 13.24 -11.29
N THR A 300 -30.47 12.89 -10.98
CA THR A 300 -31.67 13.55 -11.50
C THR A 300 -32.77 13.58 -10.44
N PRO A 301 -32.58 14.29 -9.31
CA PRO A 301 -33.53 14.33 -8.20
C PRO A 301 -34.90 14.90 -8.63
N GLU A 302 -34.95 15.73 -9.67
CA GLU A 302 -36.15 16.33 -10.25
C GLU A 302 -37.12 15.31 -10.82
N LEU A 303 -36.71 14.08 -11.06
CA LEU A 303 -37.60 13.01 -11.54
C LEU A 303 -38.40 12.34 -10.40
N PHE A 304 -38.04 12.62 -9.13
CA PHE A 304 -38.61 11.97 -7.96
C PHE A 304 -39.58 12.91 -7.22
N THR A 305 -40.65 13.30 -7.88
CA THR A 305 -41.62 14.35 -7.42
C THR A 305 -42.94 13.80 -6.92
N LYS A 306 -43.18 12.48 -6.94
CA LYS A 306 -44.49 11.91 -6.55
C LYS A 306 -44.84 12.14 -5.08
N ARG A 307 -43.79 12.23 -4.19
CA ARG A 307 -43.90 12.57 -2.77
C ARG A 307 -42.64 13.28 -2.30
N ASP A 308 -42.72 13.92 -1.11
CA ASP A 308 -41.47 14.38 -0.46
C ASP A 308 -40.57 13.18 -0.19
N ILE A 309 -39.31 13.28 -0.64
CA ILE A 309 -38.34 12.16 -0.54
C ILE A 309 -38.13 11.67 0.90
N LYS A 310 -38.36 12.53 1.89
CA LYS A 310 -38.24 12.22 3.31
C LYS A 310 -39.40 11.36 3.83
N GLU A 311 -40.55 11.37 3.20
CA GLU A 311 -41.71 10.56 3.58
C GLU A 311 -41.43 9.06 3.43
N TYR A 312 -40.48 8.68 2.55
CA TYR A 312 -40.09 7.30 2.37
C TYR A 312 -39.09 6.78 3.43
N LEU A 313 -38.69 7.62 4.40
CA LEU A 313 -37.83 7.22 5.52
C LEU A 313 -38.62 6.64 6.70
N SER A 314 -39.93 6.88 6.71
CA SER A 314 -40.86 6.40 7.74
C SER A 314 -41.08 4.88 7.70
#